data_df1847d5353126b8339af7aeb44b38f0
#
_entry.id   df1847d5353126b8339af7aeb44b38f0
#
_cell.length_a   1.000
_cell.length_b   1.000
_cell.length_c   1.000
_cell.angle_alpha   90.00
_cell.angle_beta   90.00
_cell.angle_gamma   90.00
#
_symmetry.space_group_name_H-M   'P 1'
#
loop_
_entity.id
_entity.type
_entity.pdbx_description
1 polymer ?
#
loop_
_entity_poly.entity_id
_entity_poly.type
_entity_poly.pdbx_seq_one_letter_code
_entity_poly.pdbx_strand_id
1 'polypeptide(L)'
;MLFMLMATDADNSHEARIKARPRHLARLQELQAQNRLVLAGPNPLPDDETRFSGSLVIADFESLDEAQAWAEQDPYVDAGVYEEILIRPFKKVLPDD
;
A
#
# COMPACT_ATOMS: atom_id res chain seq x y z
N MET A 1 12.47 11.34 -1.19
CA MET A 1 11.58 11.67 -0.04
C MET A 1 10.63 10.51 0.22
N LEU A 2 10.40 10.20 1.48
CA LEU A 2 9.43 9.17 1.83
C LEU A 2 8.00 9.69 1.75
N PHE A 3 7.10 8.79 1.35
CA PHE A 3 5.66 9.05 1.34
C PHE A 3 4.94 7.91 2.02
N MET A 4 3.87 8.26 2.72
CA MET A 4 2.95 7.32 3.35
C MET A 4 1.74 7.18 2.46
N LEU A 5 1.38 5.96 2.12
CA LEU A 5 0.20 5.64 1.33
C LEU A 5 -0.72 4.80 2.23
N MET A 6 -1.89 5.35 2.54
CA MET A 6 -2.91 4.64 3.33
C MET A 6 -4.12 4.40 2.46
N ALA A 7 -4.42 3.15 2.20
CA ALA A 7 -5.56 2.77 1.39
C ALA A 7 -6.66 2.18 2.25
N THR A 8 -7.90 2.51 1.93
CA THR A 8 -9.09 1.95 2.56
C THR A 8 -9.78 1.01 1.59
N ASP A 9 -10.09 -0.19 2.04
CA ASP A 9 -10.74 -1.20 1.21
C ASP A 9 -12.24 -0.89 1.07
N ALA A 10 -12.76 -1.16 -0.13
CA ALA A 10 -14.20 -1.13 -0.38
C ALA A 10 -14.88 -2.28 0.34
N ASP A 11 -16.16 -2.13 0.63
CA ASP A 11 -16.97 -3.21 1.20
C ASP A 11 -16.97 -4.41 0.25
N ASN A 12 -16.99 -5.60 0.83
CA ASN A 12 -17.08 -6.86 0.07
C ASN A 12 -15.93 -7.07 -0.91
N SER A 13 -14.74 -6.56 -0.61
CA SER A 13 -13.58 -6.66 -1.49
C SER A 13 -12.62 -7.80 -1.14
N HIS A 14 -12.94 -8.61 -0.13
CA HIS A 14 -12.04 -9.64 0.39
C HIS A 14 -11.57 -10.62 -0.69
N GLU A 15 -12.51 -11.19 -1.47
CA GLU A 15 -12.16 -12.14 -2.52
C GLU A 15 -11.34 -11.49 -3.64
N ALA A 16 -11.69 -10.27 -4.03
CA ALA A 16 -10.95 -9.52 -5.02
C ALA A 16 -9.52 -9.24 -4.54
N ARG A 17 -9.36 -8.95 -3.24
CA ARG A 17 -8.04 -8.74 -2.63
C ARG A 17 -7.18 -9.99 -2.72
N ILE A 18 -7.73 -11.15 -2.36
CA ILE A 18 -7.01 -12.43 -2.45
C ILE A 18 -6.57 -12.69 -3.88
N LYS A 19 -7.46 -12.48 -4.84
CA LYS A 19 -7.20 -12.75 -6.25
C LYS A 19 -6.11 -11.83 -6.83
N ALA A 20 -6.13 -10.56 -6.46
CA ALA A 20 -5.17 -9.57 -6.99
C ALA A 20 -3.85 -9.54 -6.21
N ARG A 21 -3.78 -10.18 -5.03
CA ARG A 21 -2.64 -10.09 -4.13
C ARG A 21 -1.29 -10.43 -4.77
N PRO A 22 -1.14 -11.48 -5.57
CA PRO A 22 0.18 -11.80 -6.14
C PRO A 22 0.75 -10.65 -6.97
N ARG A 23 -0.07 -9.97 -7.76
CA ARG A 23 0.38 -8.84 -8.59
C ARG A 23 0.68 -7.60 -7.74
N HIS A 24 -0.13 -7.36 -6.71
CA HIS A 24 0.11 -6.28 -5.75
C HIS A 24 1.44 -6.49 -5.01
N LEU A 25 1.66 -7.70 -4.50
CA LEU A 25 2.87 -8.05 -3.76
C LEU A 25 4.12 -7.92 -4.64
N ALA A 26 4.04 -8.32 -5.90
CA ALA A 26 5.16 -8.22 -6.84
C ALA A 26 5.66 -6.77 -6.98
N ARG A 27 4.75 -5.80 -7.01
CA ARG A 27 5.14 -4.38 -7.09
C ARG A 27 5.85 -3.89 -5.83
N LEU A 28 5.40 -4.37 -4.66
CA LEU A 28 6.06 -4.04 -3.39
C LEU A 28 7.45 -4.66 -3.31
N GLN A 29 7.59 -5.90 -3.78
CA GLN A 29 8.89 -6.58 -3.85
C GLN A 29 9.85 -5.86 -4.79
N GLU A 30 9.35 -5.26 -5.85
CA GLU A 30 10.16 -4.45 -6.75
C GLU A 30 10.71 -3.20 -6.05
N LEU A 31 9.88 -2.50 -5.27
CA LEU A 31 10.34 -1.38 -4.45
C LEU A 31 11.39 -1.84 -3.43
N GLN A 32 11.18 -3.00 -2.83
CA GLN A 32 12.15 -3.57 -1.88
C GLN A 32 13.49 -3.85 -2.56
N ALA A 33 13.48 -4.43 -3.75
CA ALA A 33 14.69 -4.73 -4.51
C ALA A 33 15.47 -3.48 -4.87
N GLN A 34 14.78 -2.35 -5.02
CA GLN A 34 15.39 -1.04 -5.31
C GLN A 34 15.81 -0.28 -4.04
N ASN A 35 15.67 -0.88 -2.87
CA ASN A 35 15.94 -0.25 -1.56
C ASN A 35 15.10 1.00 -1.33
N ARG A 36 13.88 1.02 -1.83
CA ARG A 36 12.95 2.14 -1.72
C ARG A 36 11.82 1.90 -0.73
N LEU A 37 11.66 0.67 -0.24
CA LEU A 37 10.56 0.30 0.64
C LEU A 37 11.00 0.35 2.10
N VAL A 38 10.29 1.13 2.92
CA VAL A 38 10.48 1.14 4.37
C VAL A 38 9.68 0.03 5.01
N LEU A 39 8.37 -0.02 4.71
CA LEU A 39 7.49 -1.08 5.17
C LEU A 39 6.22 -1.11 4.32
N ALA A 40 5.53 -2.23 4.34
CA ALA A 40 4.24 -2.39 3.70
C ALA A 40 3.48 -3.54 4.35
N GLY A 41 2.17 -3.39 4.44
CA GLY A 41 1.33 -4.46 4.96
C GLY A 41 -0.14 -4.07 5.00
N PRO A 42 -1.01 -5.07 5.10
CA PRO A 42 -2.44 -4.83 5.22
C PRO A 42 -2.83 -4.48 6.66
N ASN A 43 -4.01 -3.89 6.80
CA ASN A 43 -4.61 -3.60 8.09
C ASN A 43 -5.63 -4.70 8.40
N PRO A 44 -5.31 -5.67 9.27
CA PRO A 44 -6.29 -6.69 9.63
C PRO A 44 -7.41 -6.11 10.47
N LEU A 45 -8.57 -6.76 10.43
CA LEU A 45 -9.67 -6.39 11.31
C LEU A 45 -9.30 -6.77 12.75
N PRO A 46 -9.71 -5.97 13.75
CA PRO A 46 -9.36 -6.26 15.14
C PRO A 46 -9.84 -7.63 15.63
N ASP A 47 -10.93 -8.13 15.06
CA ASP A 47 -11.55 -9.39 15.47
C ASP A 47 -11.34 -10.53 14.46
N ASP A 48 -10.67 -10.29 13.33
CA ASP A 48 -10.42 -11.29 12.32
C ASP A 48 -9.17 -10.95 11.50
N GLU A 49 -8.05 -11.57 11.82
CA GLU A 49 -6.75 -11.32 11.18
C GLU A 49 -6.70 -11.77 9.72
N THR A 50 -7.69 -12.54 9.27
CA THR A 50 -7.73 -13.02 7.89
C THR A 50 -8.46 -12.07 6.95
N ARG A 51 -9.09 -11.02 7.50
CA ARG A 51 -9.79 -10.00 6.73
C ARG A 51 -9.17 -8.65 7.00
N PHE A 52 -9.28 -7.75 6.02
CA PHE A 52 -8.54 -6.48 6.03
C PHE A 52 -9.44 -5.31 5.72
N SER A 53 -9.11 -4.14 6.30
CA SER A 53 -9.79 -2.88 6.05
C SER A 53 -9.00 -1.94 5.16
N GLY A 54 -7.75 -2.26 4.86
CA GLY A 54 -6.90 -1.40 4.06
C GLY A 54 -5.46 -1.87 4.01
N SER A 55 -4.57 -0.97 3.61
CA SER A 55 -3.13 -1.22 3.51
C SER A 55 -2.35 0.03 3.87
N LEU A 56 -1.13 -0.17 4.34
CA LEU A 56 -0.18 0.91 4.57
C LEU A 56 1.12 0.60 3.82
N VAL A 57 1.62 1.59 3.08
CA VAL A 57 2.92 1.52 2.42
C VAL A 57 3.70 2.79 2.76
N ILE A 58 4.96 2.65 3.14
CA ILE A 58 5.89 3.78 3.27
C ILE A 58 7.09 3.48 2.40
N ALA A 59 7.34 4.34 1.42
CA ALA A 59 8.38 4.13 0.42
C ALA A 59 8.92 5.45 -0.10
N ASP A 60 10.05 5.37 -0.80
CA ASP A 60 10.73 6.51 -1.39
C ASP A 60 10.23 6.77 -2.81
N PHE A 61 9.79 8.00 -3.05
CA PHE A 61 9.41 8.49 -4.37
C PHE A 61 10.03 9.87 -4.59
N GLU A 62 10.26 10.23 -5.84
CA GLU A 62 10.87 11.53 -6.15
C GLU A 62 9.93 12.70 -5.88
N SER A 63 8.62 12.48 -6.01
CA SER A 63 7.61 13.52 -5.83
C SER A 63 6.27 12.93 -5.41
N LEU A 64 5.38 13.81 -4.96
CA LEU A 64 3.99 13.42 -4.68
C LEU A 64 3.32 12.86 -5.94
N ASP A 65 3.58 13.49 -7.10
CA ASP A 65 3.00 13.02 -8.37
C ASP A 65 3.44 11.60 -8.69
N GLU A 66 4.72 11.27 -8.47
CA GLU A 66 5.23 9.91 -8.68
C GLU A 66 4.57 8.93 -7.71
N ALA A 67 4.44 9.30 -6.44
CA ALA A 67 3.77 8.45 -5.46
C ALA A 67 2.31 8.19 -5.84
N GLN A 68 1.60 9.20 -6.29
CA GLN A 68 0.21 9.08 -6.73
C GLN A 68 0.10 8.19 -7.96
N ALA A 69 0.98 8.36 -8.94
CA ALA A 69 0.97 7.53 -10.15
C ALA A 69 1.24 6.07 -9.81
N TRP A 70 2.18 5.81 -8.91
CA TRP A 70 2.48 4.46 -8.45
C TRP A 70 1.28 3.82 -7.78
N ALA A 71 0.62 4.56 -6.90
CA ALA A 71 -0.56 4.07 -6.18
C ALA A 71 -1.73 3.76 -7.12
N GLU A 72 -1.98 4.62 -8.09
CA GLU A 72 -3.09 4.46 -9.04
C GLU A 72 -2.91 3.24 -9.94
N GLN A 73 -1.68 2.79 -10.13
CA GLN A 73 -1.37 1.61 -10.95
C GLN A 73 -1.43 0.31 -10.18
N ASP A 74 -1.74 0.36 -8.89
CA ASP A 74 -1.81 -0.84 -8.07
C ASP A 74 -2.95 -1.74 -8.56
N PRO A 75 -2.69 -3.06 -8.72
CA PRO A 75 -3.74 -4.02 -9.09
C PRO A 75 -4.97 -3.98 -8.18
N TYR A 76 -4.82 -3.57 -6.93
CA TYR A 76 -5.95 -3.42 -6.03
C TYR A 76 -6.90 -2.29 -6.42
N VAL A 77 -6.42 -1.30 -7.16
CA VAL A 77 -7.29 -0.24 -7.71
C VAL A 77 -8.16 -0.81 -8.82
N ASP A 78 -7.54 -1.48 -9.80
CA ASP A 78 -8.28 -2.09 -10.91
C ASP A 78 -9.27 -3.16 -10.45
N ALA A 79 -8.90 -3.90 -9.41
CA ALA A 79 -9.74 -4.97 -8.87
C ALA A 79 -10.91 -4.44 -8.03
N GLY A 80 -10.98 -3.12 -7.78
CA GLY A 80 -12.02 -2.54 -6.96
C GLY A 80 -11.84 -2.80 -5.47
N VAL A 81 -10.62 -3.13 -5.04
CA VAL A 81 -10.30 -3.36 -3.63
C VAL A 81 -10.17 -2.04 -2.89
N TYR A 82 -9.36 -1.11 -3.43
CA TYR A 82 -9.14 0.19 -2.80
C TYR A 82 -10.26 1.15 -3.16
N GLU A 83 -10.94 1.66 -2.15
CA GLU A 83 -11.96 2.69 -2.30
C GLU A 83 -11.35 4.08 -2.24
N GLU A 84 -10.33 4.25 -1.41
CA GLU A 84 -9.70 5.55 -1.16
C GLU A 84 -8.23 5.34 -0.86
N ILE A 85 -7.39 6.25 -1.33
CA ILE A 85 -5.96 6.26 -1.02
C ILE A 85 -5.58 7.65 -0.56
N LEU A 86 -5.04 7.74 0.66
CA LEU A 86 -4.48 8.96 1.22
C LEU A 86 -2.97 8.90 1.08
N ILE A 87 -2.35 9.93 0.50
CA ILE A 87 -0.90 10.00 0.32
C ILE A 87 -0.38 11.28 0.95
N ARG A 88 0.65 11.13 1.80
CA ARG A 88 1.32 12.26 2.45
C ARG A 88 2.82 12.04 2.49
N PRO A 89 3.62 13.12 2.43
CA PRO A 89 5.03 13.03 2.75
C PRO A 89 5.22 12.49 4.17
N PHE A 90 6.27 11.71 4.36
CA PHE A 90 6.59 11.11 5.65
C PHE A 90 8.08 11.31 5.95
N LYS A 91 8.38 11.64 7.20
CA LYS A 91 9.77 11.72 7.65
C LYS A 91 9.98 10.68 8.74
N LYS A 92 10.87 9.73 8.48
CA LYS A 92 11.22 8.71 9.47
C LYS A 92 12.13 9.34 10.52
N VAL A 93 11.66 9.38 11.76
CA VAL A 93 12.42 9.88 12.91
C VAL A 93 12.94 8.72 13.75
N LEU A 94 12.09 7.72 13.97
CA LEU A 94 12.41 6.54 14.76
C LEU A 94 11.82 5.29 14.08
N PRO A 95 12.41 4.12 14.25
CA PRO A 95 13.72 3.92 14.87
C PRO A 95 14.80 4.56 14.03
N ASP A 96 15.83 5.08 14.70
CA ASP A 96 17.04 5.53 14.00
C ASP A 96 17.94 4.32 13.78
N ASP A 97 18.64 4.32 12.65
CA ASP A 97 19.51 3.19 12.27
C ASP A 97 20.90 3.32 12.86
#